data_7daf745cf19c7f735422d313228b40c9
#
_entry.id   7daf745cf19c7f735422d313228b40c9
#
_cell.length_a   1.000
_cell.length_b   1.000
_cell.length_c   1.000
_cell.angle_alpha   90.00
_cell.angle_beta   90.00
_cell.angle_gamma   90.00
#
_symmetry.space_group_name_H-M   'P 1'
#
loop_
_entity.id
_entity.type
_entity.pdbx_description
1 polymer ?
#
loop_
_entity_poly.entity_id
_entity_poly.type
_entity_poly.pdbx_seq_one_letter_code
_entity_poly.pdbx_strand_id
1 'polypeptide(L)'
;WKVHAPLVEKINKLKKEKNAVILAHNYQTPEIYHGVADIAADSLALAVEAAKTSAGIIVLCGVHFMAETAKLMSPEKKVLIPDMSAGCSLAESLTGEDVRLLKNQYPGVPVVSYVNTSADVKAETDVCCTSANAVKVVESLKTDQVIFLPDQHLANYVAKQTKVKIISWKGSCIVHEQFSAKEINDIKKANPGIKVIGHPECPDDVLNACDFAGSTSGMINYVKKNQPKK
;
A
#
# COMPACT_ATOMS: atom_id res chain seq x y z
N TRP A 1 -22.24 8.45 -15.98
CA TRP A 1 -21.57 7.67 -17.02
C TRP A 1 -21.65 8.33 -18.40
N LYS A 2 -22.82 8.86 -18.83
CA LYS A 2 -22.96 9.55 -20.13
C LYS A 2 -21.96 10.69 -20.35
N VAL A 3 -21.57 11.40 -19.29
CA VAL A 3 -20.59 12.50 -19.34
C VAL A 3 -19.17 11.98 -19.59
N HIS A 4 -18.82 10.82 -19.07
CA HIS A 4 -17.46 10.26 -19.16
C HIS A 4 -17.23 9.40 -20.40
N ALA A 5 -18.29 8.82 -20.98
CA ALA A 5 -18.18 7.87 -22.09
C ALA A 5 -17.33 8.37 -23.28
N PRO A 6 -17.47 9.63 -23.78
CA PRO A 6 -16.64 10.09 -24.89
C PRO A 6 -15.15 10.18 -24.53
N LEU A 7 -14.81 10.49 -23.27
CA LEU A 7 -13.42 10.54 -22.80
C LEU A 7 -12.86 9.13 -22.65
N VAL A 8 -13.64 8.20 -22.08
CA VAL A 8 -13.28 6.78 -21.95
C VAL A 8 -12.96 6.16 -23.32
N GLU A 9 -13.80 6.43 -24.33
CA GLU A 9 -13.57 5.96 -25.70
C GLU A 9 -12.25 6.50 -26.29
N LYS A 10 -11.98 7.79 -26.11
CA LYS A 10 -10.73 8.42 -26.58
C LYS A 10 -9.51 7.83 -25.89
N ILE A 11 -9.57 7.62 -24.57
CA ILE A 11 -8.48 7.02 -23.79
C ILE A 11 -8.24 5.58 -24.26
N ASN A 12 -9.29 4.76 -24.41
CA ASN A 12 -9.16 3.38 -24.84
C ASN A 12 -8.63 3.25 -26.28
N LYS A 13 -8.95 4.20 -27.16
CA LYS A 13 -8.37 4.29 -28.50
C LYS A 13 -6.87 4.62 -28.43
N LEU A 14 -6.51 5.68 -27.72
CA LEU A 14 -5.14 6.14 -27.58
C LEU A 14 -4.26 5.07 -26.92
N LYS A 15 -4.76 4.38 -25.91
CA LYS A 15 -4.08 3.26 -25.24
C LYS A 15 -3.65 2.18 -26.24
N LYS A 16 -4.54 1.79 -27.14
CA LYS A 16 -4.22 0.81 -28.21
C LYS A 16 -3.20 1.34 -29.21
N GLU A 17 -3.39 2.58 -29.67
CA GLU A 17 -2.50 3.23 -30.65
C GLU A 17 -1.06 3.38 -30.10
N LYS A 18 -0.91 3.60 -28.80
CA LYS A 18 0.38 3.81 -28.13
C LYS A 18 1.00 2.53 -27.55
N ASN A 19 0.36 1.38 -27.70
CA ASN A 19 0.75 0.14 -27.02
C ASN A 19 0.97 0.39 -25.52
N ALA A 20 -0.05 0.97 -24.86
CA ALA A 20 -0.04 1.33 -23.45
C ALA A 20 -0.99 0.46 -22.65
N VAL A 21 -0.65 0.19 -21.39
CA VAL A 21 -1.51 -0.44 -20.38
C VAL A 21 -1.82 0.56 -19.27
N ILE A 22 -3.06 0.56 -18.79
CA ILE A 22 -3.48 1.37 -17.65
C ILE A 22 -3.66 0.45 -16.44
N LEU A 23 -2.84 0.69 -15.42
CA LEU A 23 -2.89 -0.01 -14.13
C LEU A 23 -3.51 0.94 -13.10
N ALA A 24 -4.60 0.53 -12.44
CA ALA A 24 -5.30 1.37 -11.48
C ALA A 24 -5.30 0.76 -10.08
N HIS A 25 -5.00 1.58 -9.07
CA HIS A 25 -5.13 1.12 -7.70
C HIS A 25 -6.62 0.94 -7.30
N ASN A 26 -6.88 0.02 -6.40
CA ASN A 26 -8.24 -0.35 -5.96
C ASN A 26 -9.08 0.82 -5.43
N TYR A 27 -8.48 1.91 -4.96
CA TYR A 27 -9.21 3.09 -4.46
C TYR A 27 -9.56 4.13 -5.54
N GLN A 28 -9.24 3.87 -6.81
CA GLN A 28 -9.60 4.78 -7.88
C GLN A 28 -11.12 4.85 -8.06
N THR A 29 -11.58 5.99 -8.63
CA THR A 29 -13.00 6.18 -8.89
C THR A 29 -13.54 5.14 -9.88
N PRO A 30 -14.86 4.83 -9.84
CA PRO A 30 -15.46 3.85 -10.73
C PRO A 30 -15.22 4.13 -12.22
N GLU A 31 -15.10 5.39 -12.62
CA GLU A 31 -14.84 5.82 -14.00
C GLU A 31 -13.46 5.37 -14.49
N ILE A 32 -12.45 5.44 -13.61
CA ILE A 32 -11.10 4.97 -13.90
C ILE A 32 -11.07 3.44 -13.80
N TYR A 33 -11.54 2.90 -12.67
CA TYR A 33 -11.49 1.47 -12.35
C TYR A 33 -12.18 0.61 -13.40
N HIS A 34 -13.41 0.97 -13.80
CA HIS A 34 -14.24 0.20 -14.75
C HIS A 34 -14.17 0.72 -16.17
N GLY A 35 -13.78 1.98 -16.39
CA GLY A 35 -13.85 2.63 -17.71
C GLY A 35 -12.59 2.48 -18.53
N VAL A 36 -11.42 2.65 -17.92
CA VAL A 36 -10.14 2.75 -18.65
C VAL A 36 -9.06 1.81 -18.17
N ALA A 37 -9.11 1.31 -16.91
CA ALA A 37 -8.11 0.40 -16.38
C ALA A 37 -8.14 -0.95 -17.11
N ASP A 38 -6.96 -1.48 -17.40
CA ASP A 38 -6.81 -2.87 -17.88
C ASP A 38 -6.71 -3.83 -16.71
N ILE A 39 -6.03 -3.39 -15.65
CA ILE A 39 -5.84 -4.16 -14.41
C ILE A 39 -6.06 -3.22 -13.24
N ALA A 40 -6.86 -3.67 -12.27
CA ALA A 40 -7.06 -2.99 -11.00
C ALA A 40 -6.64 -3.91 -9.84
N ALA A 41 -5.77 -3.43 -8.95
CA ALA A 41 -5.20 -4.22 -7.86
C ALA A 41 -4.61 -3.34 -6.75
N ASP A 42 -4.00 -3.98 -5.75
CA ASP A 42 -3.16 -3.31 -4.75
C ASP A 42 -1.78 -2.93 -5.31
N SER A 43 -1.01 -2.15 -4.54
CA SER A 43 0.26 -1.56 -4.98
C SER A 43 1.27 -2.59 -5.46
N LEU A 44 1.43 -3.72 -4.74
CA LEU A 44 2.41 -4.75 -5.10
C LEU A 44 1.95 -5.53 -6.33
N ALA A 45 0.68 -5.92 -6.39
CA ALA A 45 0.14 -6.63 -7.54
C ALA A 45 0.25 -5.79 -8.81
N LEU A 46 0.00 -4.47 -8.75
CA LEU A 46 0.21 -3.57 -9.89
C LEU A 46 1.67 -3.52 -10.34
N ALA A 47 2.63 -3.47 -9.41
CA ALA A 47 4.05 -3.49 -9.74
C ALA A 47 4.47 -4.81 -10.41
N VAL A 48 3.94 -5.94 -9.94
CA VAL A 48 4.17 -7.26 -10.55
C VAL A 48 3.57 -7.34 -11.95
N GLU A 49 2.35 -6.82 -12.15
CA GLU A 49 1.72 -6.78 -13.47
C GLU A 49 2.42 -5.80 -14.42
N ALA A 50 2.97 -4.69 -13.90
CA ALA A 50 3.83 -3.79 -14.67
C ALA A 50 5.06 -4.53 -15.25
N ALA A 51 5.67 -5.42 -14.48
CA ALA A 51 6.80 -6.23 -14.93
C ALA A 51 6.42 -7.26 -16.02
N LYS A 52 5.20 -7.82 -15.93
CA LYS A 52 4.75 -8.90 -16.85
C LYS A 52 4.21 -8.39 -18.18
N THR A 53 3.66 -7.18 -18.22
CA THR A 53 3.02 -6.66 -19.45
C THR A 53 4.01 -6.52 -20.60
N SER A 54 3.55 -6.80 -21.81
CA SER A 54 4.31 -6.55 -23.05
C SER A 54 4.19 -5.10 -23.56
N ALA A 55 3.36 -4.27 -22.93
CA ALA A 55 3.20 -2.86 -23.29
C ALA A 55 4.49 -2.07 -23.00
N GLY A 56 4.85 -1.19 -23.93
CA GLY A 56 6.02 -0.31 -23.76
C GLY A 56 5.75 0.90 -22.85
N ILE A 57 4.48 1.22 -22.65
CA ILE A 57 4.03 2.34 -21.82
C ILE A 57 3.07 1.82 -20.75
N ILE A 58 3.33 2.20 -19.50
CA ILE A 58 2.47 1.93 -18.35
C ILE A 58 1.93 3.28 -17.87
N VAL A 59 0.62 3.42 -17.78
CA VAL A 59 -0.02 4.56 -17.10
C VAL A 59 -0.53 4.04 -15.76
N LEU A 60 0.06 4.53 -14.68
CA LEU A 60 -0.33 4.11 -13.34
C LEU A 60 -1.27 5.15 -12.71
N CYS A 61 -2.53 4.76 -12.51
CA CYS A 61 -3.54 5.53 -11.80
C CYS A 61 -3.49 5.17 -10.32
N GLY A 62 -2.70 5.92 -9.57
CA GLY A 62 -2.42 5.75 -8.15
C GLY A 62 -1.60 6.92 -7.65
N VAL A 63 -0.88 6.76 -6.54
CA VAL A 63 0.01 7.76 -5.99
C VAL A 63 1.46 7.57 -6.47
N HIS A 64 2.28 8.60 -6.32
CA HIS A 64 3.61 8.72 -6.92
C HIS A 64 4.53 7.51 -6.62
N PHE A 65 4.65 7.08 -5.36
CA PHE A 65 5.51 5.95 -5.00
C PHE A 65 5.12 4.62 -5.70
N MET A 66 3.85 4.45 -6.09
CA MET A 66 3.40 3.27 -6.85
C MET A 66 3.94 3.31 -8.29
N ALA A 67 3.96 4.50 -8.92
CA ALA A 67 4.55 4.69 -10.23
C ALA A 67 6.07 4.47 -10.19
N GLU A 68 6.75 4.96 -9.14
CA GLU A 68 8.16 4.68 -8.91
C GLU A 68 8.43 3.17 -8.75
N THR A 69 7.60 2.48 -7.95
CA THR A 69 7.73 1.02 -7.77
C THR A 69 7.53 0.27 -9.09
N ALA A 70 6.54 0.67 -9.89
CA ALA A 70 6.32 0.10 -11.22
C ALA A 70 7.53 0.36 -12.14
N LYS A 71 8.16 1.53 -12.05
CA LYS A 71 9.36 1.88 -12.81
C LYS A 71 10.58 1.06 -12.36
N LEU A 72 10.76 0.85 -11.06
CA LEU A 72 11.83 0.00 -10.53
C LEU A 72 11.69 -1.46 -11.00
N MET A 73 10.46 -1.97 -11.09
CA MET A 73 10.16 -3.33 -11.57
C MET A 73 10.20 -3.47 -13.09
N SER A 74 10.19 -2.36 -13.83
CA SER A 74 10.17 -2.31 -15.29
C SER A 74 11.04 -1.16 -15.82
N PRO A 75 12.36 -1.21 -15.59
CA PRO A 75 13.26 -0.07 -15.85
C PRO A 75 13.32 0.31 -17.35
N GLU A 76 13.05 -0.61 -18.25
CA GLU A 76 13.05 -0.40 -19.71
C GLU A 76 11.77 0.27 -20.22
N LYS A 77 10.67 0.23 -19.44
CA LYS A 77 9.36 0.77 -19.87
C LYS A 77 9.21 2.24 -19.51
N LYS A 78 8.37 2.94 -20.25
CA LYS A 78 7.94 4.27 -19.89
C LYS A 78 6.78 4.16 -18.90
N VAL A 79 6.99 4.62 -17.66
CA VAL A 79 5.95 4.70 -16.65
C VAL A 79 5.49 6.15 -16.53
N LEU A 80 4.19 6.35 -16.62
CA LEU A 80 3.52 7.64 -16.54
C LEU A 80 2.54 7.64 -15.36
N ILE A 81 2.41 8.78 -14.71
CA ILE A 81 1.38 9.06 -13.72
C ILE A 81 0.53 10.24 -14.21
N PRO A 82 -0.80 10.19 -14.13
CA PRO A 82 -1.66 11.27 -14.63
C PRO A 82 -1.44 12.62 -13.95
N ASP A 83 -1.09 12.61 -12.65
CA ASP A 83 -0.80 13.81 -11.87
C ASP A 83 0.41 13.55 -10.95
N MET A 84 1.47 14.33 -11.15
CA MET A 84 2.70 14.25 -10.33
C MET A 84 2.48 14.71 -8.88
N SER A 85 1.41 15.46 -8.59
CA SER A 85 1.05 15.88 -7.24
C SER A 85 0.26 14.83 -6.45
N ALA A 86 -0.05 13.69 -7.08
CA ALA A 86 -0.71 12.58 -6.41
C ALA A 86 0.23 11.92 -5.39
N GLY A 87 0.40 12.55 -4.23
CA GLY A 87 1.30 12.14 -3.15
C GLY A 87 0.67 11.18 -2.14
N CYS A 88 1.49 10.74 -1.20
CA CYS A 88 1.09 9.94 -0.04
C CYS A 88 1.85 10.45 1.18
N SER A 89 1.12 11.02 2.15
CA SER A 89 1.72 11.61 3.35
C SER A 89 2.59 10.61 4.14
N LEU A 90 2.23 9.34 4.13
CA LEU A 90 3.04 8.29 4.74
C LEU A 90 4.36 8.09 3.99
N ALA A 91 4.31 7.99 2.65
CA ALA A 91 5.52 7.82 1.83
C ALA A 91 6.45 9.05 1.89
N GLU A 92 5.88 10.23 2.11
CA GLU A 92 6.60 11.50 2.20
C GLU A 92 7.09 11.82 3.63
N SER A 93 6.79 10.95 4.61
CA SER A 93 7.17 11.16 6.01
C SER A 93 8.66 10.97 6.29
N LEU A 94 9.42 10.41 5.35
CA LEU A 94 10.87 10.23 5.44
C LEU A 94 11.52 10.24 4.06
N THR A 95 12.82 10.49 4.05
CA THR A 95 13.69 10.52 2.87
C THR A 95 14.77 9.44 2.96
N GLY A 96 15.50 9.18 1.86
CA GLY A 96 16.68 8.31 1.89
C GLY A 96 17.78 8.81 2.82
N GLU A 97 17.90 10.15 3.01
CA GLU A 97 18.83 10.71 3.98
C GLU A 97 18.48 10.34 5.42
N ASP A 98 17.18 10.39 5.78
CA ASP A 98 16.71 9.92 7.10
C ASP A 98 17.06 8.44 7.32
N VAL A 99 16.94 7.61 6.29
CA VAL A 99 17.33 6.20 6.37
C VAL A 99 18.82 6.04 6.60
N ARG A 100 19.67 6.82 5.91
CA ARG A 100 21.13 6.83 6.14
C ARG A 100 21.48 7.25 7.57
N LEU A 101 20.78 8.25 8.11
CA LEU A 101 20.97 8.67 9.51
C LEU A 101 20.59 7.55 10.50
N LEU A 102 19.48 6.85 10.25
CA LEU A 102 19.08 5.69 11.05
C LEU A 102 20.11 4.55 10.97
N LYS A 103 20.62 4.23 9.79
CA LYS A 103 21.69 3.23 9.62
C LYS A 103 22.95 3.58 10.39
N ASN A 104 23.32 4.86 10.44
CA ASN A 104 24.46 5.34 11.24
C ASN A 104 24.20 5.23 12.74
N GLN A 105 22.95 5.46 13.18
CA GLN A 105 22.56 5.33 14.59
C GLN A 105 22.47 3.85 15.03
N TYR A 106 22.12 2.95 14.11
CA TYR A 106 21.94 1.51 14.37
C TYR A 106 22.81 0.69 13.39
N PRO A 107 24.14 0.70 13.54
CA PRO A 107 25.04 0.04 12.60
C PRO A 107 24.78 -1.47 12.50
N GLY A 108 24.68 -1.98 11.26
CA GLY A 108 24.47 -3.40 10.98
C GLY A 108 23.04 -3.91 11.20
N VAL A 109 22.10 -3.04 11.58
CA VAL A 109 20.68 -3.41 11.72
C VAL A 109 20.00 -3.32 10.35
N PRO A 110 19.36 -4.41 9.86
CA PRO A 110 18.69 -4.40 8.58
C PRO A 110 17.49 -3.43 8.53
N VAL A 111 17.30 -2.79 7.40
CA VAL A 111 16.17 -1.90 7.11
C VAL A 111 15.10 -2.64 6.33
N VAL A 112 13.92 -2.75 6.91
CA VAL A 112 12.70 -3.28 6.28
C VAL A 112 11.79 -2.11 5.96
N SER A 113 11.49 -1.88 4.70
CA SER A 113 10.55 -0.82 4.31
C SER A 113 9.24 -1.38 3.77
N TYR A 114 8.15 -0.87 4.31
CA TYR A 114 6.85 -1.03 3.67
C TYR A 114 6.90 -0.39 2.27
N VAL A 115 6.24 -1.00 1.29
CA VAL A 115 6.28 -0.52 -0.11
C VAL A 115 5.74 0.91 -0.29
N ASN A 116 5.00 1.44 0.70
CA ASN A 116 4.50 2.80 0.73
C ASN A 116 5.62 3.80 1.12
N THR A 117 6.68 3.82 0.33
CA THR A 117 7.86 4.68 0.44
C THR A 117 8.32 5.10 -0.96
N SER A 118 9.07 6.20 -1.06
CA SER A 118 9.67 6.68 -2.30
C SER A 118 10.77 5.73 -2.83
N ALA A 119 11.16 5.91 -4.09
CA ALA A 119 12.30 5.21 -4.67
C ALA A 119 13.62 5.55 -3.94
N ASP A 120 13.76 6.80 -3.48
CA ASP A 120 14.90 7.26 -2.70
C ASP A 120 15.06 6.47 -1.38
N VAL A 121 13.97 6.28 -0.63
CA VAL A 121 13.95 5.43 0.57
C VAL A 121 14.26 3.97 0.21
N LYS A 122 13.70 3.45 -0.89
CA LYS A 122 13.95 2.07 -1.33
C LYS A 122 15.40 1.82 -1.71
N ALA A 123 16.11 2.83 -2.21
CA ALA A 123 17.55 2.73 -2.52
C ALA A 123 18.41 2.48 -1.28
N GLU A 124 17.95 2.90 -0.10
CA GLU A 124 18.61 2.70 1.19
C GLU A 124 18.07 1.50 1.98
N THR A 125 17.08 0.79 1.46
CA THR A 125 16.38 -0.31 2.11
C THR A 125 17.02 -1.65 1.76
N ASP A 126 17.14 -2.56 2.75
CA ASP A 126 17.65 -3.91 2.52
C ASP A 126 16.58 -4.84 1.96
N VAL A 127 15.31 -4.69 2.41
CA VAL A 127 14.18 -5.47 1.90
C VAL A 127 12.87 -4.71 2.02
N CYS A 128 12.00 -4.82 1.00
CA CYS A 128 10.66 -4.27 1.05
C CYS A 128 9.63 -5.33 1.45
N CYS A 129 8.57 -4.88 2.12
CA CYS A 129 7.42 -5.71 2.48
C CYS A 129 6.10 -5.03 2.17
N THR A 130 5.01 -5.79 2.30
CA THR A 130 3.63 -5.28 2.34
C THR A 130 3.00 -5.62 3.67
N SER A 131 1.84 -5.05 3.99
CA SER A 131 1.08 -5.43 5.19
C SER A 131 0.71 -6.92 5.22
N ALA A 132 0.67 -7.59 4.07
CA ALA A 132 0.36 -9.03 3.98
C ALA A 132 1.52 -9.94 4.39
N ASN A 133 2.76 -9.50 4.24
CA ASN A 133 3.95 -10.36 4.43
C ASN A 133 4.99 -9.79 5.40
N ALA A 134 4.73 -8.63 6.03
CA ALA A 134 5.69 -7.92 6.87
C ALA A 134 6.30 -8.81 7.96
N VAL A 135 5.50 -9.58 8.71
CA VAL A 135 5.97 -10.51 9.74
C VAL A 135 6.93 -11.55 9.15
N LYS A 136 6.54 -12.18 8.03
CA LYS A 136 7.38 -13.19 7.38
C LYS A 136 8.70 -12.62 6.86
N VAL A 137 8.67 -11.41 6.32
CA VAL A 137 9.88 -10.71 5.85
C VAL A 137 10.82 -10.43 7.02
N VAL A 138 10.30 -9.87 8.11
CA VAL A 138 11.09 -9.59 9.32
C VAL A 138 11.72 -10.87 9.87
N GLU A 139 10.97 -11.95 10.01
CA GLU A 139 11.47 -13.23 10.52
C GLU A 139 12.48 -13.90 9.58
N SER A 140 12.35 -13.68 8.26
CA SER A 140 13.28 -14.26 7.27
C SER A 140 14.70 -13.72 7.37
N LEU A 141 14.88 -12.53 7.96
CA LEU A 141 16.19 -11.90 8.12
C LEU A 141 17.04 -12.56 9.21
N LYS A 142 16.45 -13.37 10.10
CA LYS A 142 17.14 -14.11 11.16
C LYS A 142 18.05 -13.22 12.02
N THR A 143 17.56 -12.05 12.39
CA THR A 143 18.24 -11.02 13.20
C THR A 143 17.43 -10.74 14.45
N ASP A 144 18.10 -10.22 15.50
CA ASP A 144 17.43 -9.88 16.76
C ASP A 144 16.64 -8.55 16.67
N GLN A 145 16.97 -7.71 15.71
CA GLN A 145 16.31 -6.41 15.54
C GLN A 145 16.31 -5.96 14.07
N VAL A 146 15.32 -5.13 13.72
CA VAL A 146 15.20 -4.48 12.40
C VAL A 146 14.74 -3.04 12.56
N ILE A 147 15.14 -2.17 11.62
CA ILE A 147 14.53 -0.85 11.41
C ILE A 147 13.33 -1.06 10.50
N PHE A 148 12.14 -0.63 10.92
CA PHE A 148 10.90 -0.80 10.15
C PHE A 148 10.33 0.56 9.76
N LEU A 149 10.15 0.78 8.46
CA LEU A 149 9.77 2.06 7.86
C LEU A 149 8.51 1.92 7.01
N PRO A 150 7.73 2.96 6.78
CA PRO A 150 7.68 4.23 7.50
C PRO A 150 6.58 4.25 8.57
N ASP A 151 5.65 3.28 8.56
CA ASP A 151 4.40 3.29 9.33
C ASP A 151 4.58 2.72 10.73
N GLN A 152 4.34 3.56 11.76
CA GLN A 152 4.45 3.17 13.16
C GLN A 152 3.40 2.15 13.59
N HIS A 153 2.19 2.21 13.04
CA HIS A 153 1.10 1.30 13.43
C HIS A 153 1.33 -0.09 12.83
N LEU A 154 1.72 -0.16 11.55
CA LEU A 154 2.13 -1.43 10.94
C LEU A 154 3.35 -2.01 11.67
N ALA A 155 4.32 -1.20 12.05
CA ALA A 155 5.48 -1.62 12.85
C ALA A 155 5.04 -2.23 14.19
N ASN A 156 4.12 -1.57 14.91
CA ASN A 156 3.55 -2.08 16.16
C ASN A 156 2.77 -3.38 15.96
N TYR A 157 1.99 -3.46 14.88
CA TYR A 157 1.26 -4.68 14.51
C TYR A 157 2.20 -5.86 14.26
N VAL A 158 3.31 -5.62 13.57
CA VAL A 158 4.36 -6.62 13.33
C VAL A 158 5.06 -7.00 14.65
N ALA A 159 5.43 -6.02 15.48
CA ALA A 159 6.10 -6.25 16.76
C ALA A 159 5.32 -7.18 17.71
N LYS A 160 3.98 -7.15 17.65
CA LYS A 160 3.12 -8.04 18.44
C LYS A 160 3.12 -9.49 17.98
N GLN A 161 3.64 -9.78 16.77
CA GLN A 161 3.58 -11.09 16.14
C GLN A 161 4.96 -11.75 15.95
N THR A 162 6.04 -11.07 16.34
CA THR A 162 7.40 -11.60 16.24
C THR A 162 8.19 -11.36 17.52
N LYS A 163 9.29 -12.08 17.71
CA LYS A 163 10.27 -11.83 18.80
C LYS A 163 11.36 -10.85 18.38
N VAL A 164 11.43 -10.48 17.11
CA VAL A 164 12.41 -9.52 16.59
C VAL A 164 12.05 -8.13 17.11
N LYS A 165 13.04 -7.43 17.66
CA LYS A 165 12.86 -6.06 18.12
C LYS A 165 12.67 -5.13 16.93
N ILE A 166 11.55 -4.39 16.91
CA ILE A 166 11.22 -3.44 15.86
C ILE A 166 11.63 -2.03 16.29
N ILE A 167 12.52 -1.40 15.53
CA ILE A 167 12.87 0.01 15.63
C ILE A 167 12.05 0.74 14.59
N SER A 168 10.97 1.42 15.00
CA SER A 168 10.02 2.05 14.07
C SER A 168 10.34 3.51 13.81
N TRP A 169 10.04 3.98 12.60
CA TRP A 169 9.85 5.39 12.29
C TRP A 169 8.50 5.87 12.83
N LYS A 170 8.31 7.18 12.99
CA LYS A 170 7.06 7.77 13.52
C LYS A 170 6.11 8.26 12.41
N GLY A 171 6.18 7.67 11.22
CA GLY A 171 5.23 7.96 10.16
C GLY A 171 3.88 7.29 10.41
N SER A 172 2.81 7.90 9.90
CA SER A 172 1.46 7.34 9.94
C SER A 172 0.64 7.76 8.72
N CYS A 173 -0.37 6.98 8.40
CA CYS A 173 -1.30 7.30 7.33
C CYS A 173 -2.41 8.22 7.85
N ILE A 174 -2.45 9.48 7.37
CA ILE A 174 -3.45 10.48 7.81
C ILE A 174 -4.90 10.02 7.60
N VAL A 175 -5.16 9.08 6.68
CA VAL A 175 -6.49 8.52 6.46
C VAL A 175 -6.85 7.54 7.57
N HIS A 176 -5.92 6.65 7.92
CA HIS A 176 -6.16 5.65 8.98
C HIS A 176 -6.22 6.26 10.38
N GLU A 177 -5.53 7.38 10.59
CA GLU A 177 -5.59 8.17 11.84
C GLU A 177 -6.98 8.81 12.10
N GLN A 178 -7.85 8.89 11.08
CA GLN A 178 -9.19 9.47 11.23
C GLN A 178 -10.20 8.51 11.85
N PHE A 179 -9.91 7.22 11.92
CA PHE A 179 -10.80 6.25 12.55
C PHE A 179 -10.65 6.28 14.07
N SER A 180 -11.75 6.08 14.78
CA SER A 180 -11.75 6.01 16.24
C SER A 180 -12.41 4.74 16.77
N ALA A 181 -11.83 4.16 17.81
CA ALA A 181 -12.41 3.01 18.51
C ALA A 181 -13.81 3.31 19.06
N LYS A 182 -14.06 4.57 19.47
CA LYS A 182 -15.37 5.00 19.96
C LYS A 182 -16.43 4.87 18.86
N GLU A 183 -16.19 5.44 17.68
CA GLU A 183 -17.13 5.38 16.55
C GLU A 183 -17.40 3.95 16.12
N ILE A 184 -16.35 3.10 16.07
CA ILE A 184 -16.50 1.67 15.75
C ILE A 184 -17.42 1.00 16.78
N ASN A 185 -17.20 1.24 18.07
CA ASN A 185 -18.03 0.66 19.12
C ASN A 185 -19.48 1.17 19.08
N ASP A 186 -19.69 2.45 18.76
CA ASP A 186 -21.03 3.02 18.60
C ASP A 186 -21.77 2.41 17.39
N ILE A 187 -21.07 2.20 16.27
CA ILE A 187 -21.61 1.47 15.10
C ILE A 187 -21.95 0.02 15.46
N LYS A 188 -21.09 -0.68 16.20
CA LYS A 188 -21.34 -2.07 16.64
C LYS A 188 -22.57 -2.15 17.57
N LYS A 189 -22.75 -1.20 18.46
CA LYS A 189 -23.94 -1.13 19.32
C LYS A 189 -25.22 -0.87 18.53
N ALA A 190 -25.17 0.04 17.56
CA ALA A 190 -26.32 0.39 16.72
C ALA A 190 -26.68 -0.73 15.72
N ASN A 191 -25.74 -1.63 15.41
CA ASN A 191 -25.90 -2.70 14.43
C ASN A 191 -25.45 -4.06 15.00
N PRO A 192 -26.25 -4.70 15.86
CA PRO A 192 -25.87 -5.98 16.44
C PRO A 192 -25.52 -7.03 15.36
N GLY A 193 -24.37 -7.67 15.52
CA GLY A 193 -23.87 -8.69 14.59
C GLY A 193 -23.07 -8.17 13.40
N ILE A 194 -22.90 -6.83 13.27
CA ILE A 194 -21.98 -6.26 12.27
C ILE A 194 -20.54 -6.71 12.53
N LYS A 195 -19.81 -6.97 11.45
CA LYS A 195 -18.38 -7.27 11.51
C LYS A 195 -17.57 -6.08 11.03
N VAL A 196 -16.62 -5.66 11.85
CA VAL A 196 -15.69 -4.59 11.54
C VAL A 196 -14.32 -5.17 11.23
N ILE A 197 -13.77 -4.83 10.08
CA ILE A 197 -12.46 -5.26 9.63
C ILE A 197 -11.57 -4.04 9.43
N GLY A 198 -10.31 -4.11 9.85
CA GLY A 198 -9.37 -2.98 9.81
C GLY A 198 -8.05 -3.32 9.15
N HIS A 199 -7.36 -2.29 8.65
CA HIS A 199 -6.02 -2.41 8.10
C HIS A 199 -4.97 -2.16 9.19
N PRO A 200 -3.80 -2.83 9.18
CA PRO A 200 -2.74 -2.63 10.19
C PRO A 200 -2.12 -1.24 10.27
N GLU A 201 -2.42 -0.34 9.33
CA GLU A 201 -2.06 1.08 9.42
C GLU A 201 -2.98 1.87 10.37
N CYS A 202 -4.05 1.26 10.89
CA CYS A 202 -4.89 1.90 11.91
C CYS A 202 -4.21 1.89 13.29
N PRO A 203 -4.51 2.89 14.15
CA PRO A 203 -4.09 2.89 15.54
C PRO A 203 -4.50 1.61 16.29
N ASP A 204 -3.74 1.26 17.31
CA ASP A 204 -3.93 0.02 18.09
C ASP A 204 -5.32 -0.10 18.72
N ASP A 205 -5.87 0.98 19.26
CA ASP A 205 -7.21 1.01 19.86
C ASP A 205 -8.30 0.75 18.82
N VAL A 206 -8.12 1.26 17.59
CA VAL A 206 -8.99 1.00 16.44
C VAL A 206 -8.93 -0.48 16.06
N LEU A 207 -7.72 -1.05 15.94
CA LEU A 207 -7.54 -2.47 15.62
C LEU A 207 -8.15 -3.38 16.70
N ASN A 208 -8.03 -3.01 17.97
CA ASN A 208 -8.62 -3.74 19.09
C ASN A 208 -10.16 -3.71 19.07
N ALA A 209 -10.77 -2.69 18.47
CA ALA A 209 -12.22 -2.61 18.27
C ALA A 209 -12.70 -3.40 17.03
N CYS A 210 -11.81 -3.81 16.13
CA CYS A 210 -12.12 -4.62 14.95
C CYS A 210 -12.29 -6.10 15.29
N ASP A 211 -13.10 -6.81 14.48
CA ASP A 211 -13.25 -8.27 14.57
C ASP A 211 -12.12 -9.01 13.81
N PHE A 212 -11.48 -8.31 12.89
CA PHE A 212 -10.34 -8.81 12.12
C PHE A 212 -9.44 -7.65 11.71
N ALA A 213 -8.14 -7.87 11.78
CA ALA A 213 -7.13 -6.96 11.26
C ALA A 213 -6.26 -7.68 10.22
N GLY A 214 -6.03 -7.06 9.08
CA GLY A 214 -5.22 -7.64 8.02
C GLY A 214 -5.07 -6.74 6.80
N SER A 215 -4.19 -7.16 5.87
CA SER A 215 -4.00 -6.47 4.60
C SER A 215 -5.28 -6.38 3.79
N THR A 216 -5.30 -5.52 2.76
CA THR A 216 -6.45 -5.40 1.84
C THR A 216 -6.90 -6.76 1.29
N SER A 217 -5.95 -7.58 0.82
CA SER A 217 -6.26 -8.95 0.35
C SER A 217 -6.76 -9.83 1.49
N GLY A 218 -6.20 -9.68 2.70
CA GLY A 218 -6.65 -10.39 3.90
C GLY A 218 -8.09 -10.04 4.27
N MET A 219 -8.47 -8.78 4.21
CA MET A 219 -9.84 -8.30 4.44
C MET A 219 -10.83 -8.86 3.41
N ILE A 220 -10.46 -8.84 2.12
CA ILE A 220 -11.28 -9.45 1.06
C ILE A 220 -11.49 -10.95 1.31
N ASN A 221 -10.43 -11.67 1.66
CA ASN A 221 -10.50 -13.10 1.95
C ASN A 221 -11.34 -13.39 3.20
N TYR A 222 -11.25 -12.55 4.23
CA TYR A 222 -12.10 -12.64 5.41
C TYR A 222 -13.59 -12.55 5.05
N VAL A 223 -13.97 -11.55 4.23
CA VAL A 223 -15.36 -11.39 3.76
C VAL A 223 -15.82 -12.58 2.93
N LYS A 224 -15.00 -13.02 1.96
CA LYS A 224 -15.32 -14.18 1.11
C LYS A 224 -15.52 -15.47 1.91
N LYS A 225 -14.67 -15.70 2.92
CA LYS A 225 -14.70 -16.91 3.76
C LYS A 225 -15.86 -16.91 4.75
N ASN A 226 -16.11 -15.77 5.40
CA ASN A 226 -17.07 -15.70 6.50
C ASN A 226 -18.46 -15.27 6.03
N GLN A 227 -18.59 -14.68 4.84
CA GLN A 227 -19.85 -14.20 4.24
C GLN A 227 -20.75 -13.49 5.27
N PRO A 228 -20.24 -12.48 6.00
CA PRO A 228 -21.01 -11.79 7.03
C PRO A 228 -22.24 -11.14 6.40
N LYS A 229 -23.38 -11.20 7.09
CA LYS A 229 -24.63 -10.59 6.60
C LYS A 229 -24.59 -9.05 6.67
N LYS A 230 -23.71 -8.51 7.51
CA LYS A 230 -23.45 -7.06 7.69
C LYS A 230 -21.98 -6.86 8.06
#